data_f18f0a8f8634d8b1c8edea49b199ca62
#
_entry.id   f18f0a8f8634d8b1c8edea49b199ca62
#
_cell.length_a   1.000
_cell.length_b   1.000
_cell.length_c   1.000
_cell.angle_alpha   90.00
_cell.angle_beta   90.00
_cell.angle_gamma   90.00
#
_symmetry.space_group_name_H-M   'P 1'
#
loop_
_entity.id
_entity.type
_entity.pdbx_description
1 polymer ?
#
loop_
_entity_poly.entity_id
_entity_poly.type
_entity_poly.pdbx_seq_one_letter_code
_entity_poly.pdbx_strand_id
1 'polypeptide(L)'
;MKICNFGPRTVVLAMLVSMALTGNALALDAGDAAAGAKVFKKCQACHSVVAADGNKVGPNLHGIVGRKAGTTEGFNYSDAMKAAGEAGTTWDEATIEKYLRDPKGFIPKNKMAFAGIKKDSDLANVIAYLKEESAK
;
A
#
# COMPACT_ATOMS: atom_id res chain seq x y z
N MET A 1 39.94 66.48 -31.60
CA MET A 1 40.27 65.10 -31.99
C MET A 1 40.50 64.29 -30.71
N LYS A 2 39.48 63.68 -30.16
CA LYS A 2 39.56 62.92 -28.92
C LYS A 2 39.07 61.49 -29.19
N ILE A 3 39.99 60.56 -29.04
CA ILE A 3 39.81 59.14 -29.31
C ILE A 3 39.22 58.53 -28.03
N CYS A 4 37.99 58.06 -28.09
CA CYS A 4 37.37 57.34 -26.97
C CYS A 4 37.82 55.88 -26.99
N ASN A 5 38.53 55.50 -25.94
CA ASN A 5 39.03 54.16 -25.73
C ASN A 5 37.93 53.29 -25.05
N PHE A 6 37.41 52.27 -25.77
CA PHE A 6 36.46 51.33 -25.22
C PHE A 6 37.21 50.17 -24.59
N GLY A 7 37.18 50.07 -23.28
CA GLY A 7 37.74 48.92 -22.53
C GLY A 7 36.83 47.67 -22.64
N PRO A 8 37.41 46.49 -22.56
CA PRO A 8 36.64 45.26 -22.68
C PRO A 8 35.86 44.97 -21.36
N ARG A 9 34.56 44.87 -21.51
CA ARG A 9 33.69 44.38 -20.41
C ARG A 9 33.85 42.88 -20.28
N THR A 10 34.48 42.47 -19.20
CA THR A 10 34.57 41.08 -18.79
C THR A 10 33.19 40.60 -18.34
N VAL A 11 32.54 39.77 -19.12
CA VAL A 11 31.29 39.11 -18.75
C VAL A 11 31.66 37.90 -17.87
N VAL A 12 31.45 38.02 -16.58
CA VAL A 12 31.57 36.88 -15.63
C VAL A 12 30.28 36.07 -15.74
N LEU A 13 30.37 34.96 -16.45
CA LEU A 13 29.28 34.00 -16.57
C LEU A 13 29.25 33.18 -15.25
N ALA A 14 28.34 33.55 -14.34
CA ALA A 14 28.07 32.79 -13.13
C ALA A 14 27.30 31.49 -13.48
N MET A 15 28.02 30.35 -13.52
CA MET A 15 27.40 29.03 -13.60
C MET A 15 26.72 28.71 -12.26
N LEU A 16 25.40 28.84 -12.23
CA LEU A 16 24.58 28.28 -11.16
C LEU A 16 24.54 26.76 -11.33
N VAL A 17 25.37 26.06 -10.54
CA VAL A 17 25.27 24.62 -10.40
C VAL A 17 24.01 24.31 -9.54
N SER A 18 22.90 24.01 -10.19
CA SER A 18 21.71 23.46 -9.52
C SER A 18 22.00 22.04 -9.05
N MET A 19 22.35 21.90 -7.79
CA MET A 19 22.39 20.60 -7.12
C MET A 19 20.95 20.10 -6.95
N ALA A 20 20.51 19.25 -7.90
CA ALA A 20 19.29 18.48 -7.73
C ALA A 20 19.53 17.48 -6.58
N LEU A 21 18.99 17.76 -5.39
CA LEU A 21 18.82 16.74 -4.36
C LEU A 21 17.82 15.72 -4.88
N THR A 22 18.32 14.65 -5.50
CA THR A 22 17.52 13.45 -5.69
C THR A 22 17.27 12.84 -4.33
N GLY A 23 16.15 13.23 -3.71
CA GLY A 23 15.63 12.55 -2.54
C GLY A 23 15.38 11.10 -2.93
N ASN A 24 16.20 10.17 -2.44
CA ASN A 24 15.88 8.75 -2.41
C ASN A 24 14.66 8.61 -1.48
N ALA A 25 13.46 8.75 -2.03
CA ALA A 25 12.30 8.14 -1.40
C ALA A 25 12.62 6.65 -1.39
N LEU A 26 12.78 6.07 -0.20
CA LEU A 26 12.77 4.63 0.00
C LEU A 26 11.38 4.16 -0.47
N ALA A 27 11.24 3.91 -1.76
CA ALA A 27 10.16 3.13 -2.28
C ALA A 27 10.29 1.77 -1.60
N LEU A 28 9.34 1.42 -0.74
CA LEU A 28 9.15 0.03 -0.35
C LEU A 28 9.21 -0.76 -1.65
N ASP A 29 10.10 -1.75 -1.68
CA ASP A 29 10.30 -2.58 -2.86
C ASP A 29 8.93 -2.97 -3.41
N ALA A 30 8.64 -2.60 -4.65
CA ALA A 30 7.36 -2.90 -5.26
C ALA A 30 7.23 -4.42 -5.25
N GLY A 31 6.32 -4.97 -4.41
CA GLY A 31 6.19 -6.41 -4.22
C GLY A 31 5.88 -7.11 -5.54
N ASP A 32 6.27 -8.37 -5.64
CA ASP A 32 5.98 -9.26 -6.76
C ASP A 32 4.61 -9.94 -6.55
N ALA A 33 3.62 -9.66 -7.40
CA ALA A 33 2.28 -10.24 -7.31
C ALA A 33 2.28 -11.76 -7.51
N ALA A 34 3.16 -12.32 -8.36
CA ALA A 34 3.25 -13.76 -8.55
C ALA A 34 3.82 -14.47 -7.31
N ALA A 35 4.79 -13.86 -6.63
CA ALA A 35 5.24 -14.31 -5.31
C ALA A 35 4.14 -14.09 -4.25
N GLY A 36 3.38 -13.00 -4.35
CA GLY A 36 2.25 -12.69 -3.49
C GLY A 36 1.13 -13.72 -3.55
N ALA A 37 0.83 -14.24 -4.73
CA ALA A 37 -0.11 -15.34 -4.90
C ALA A 37 0.30 -16.60 -4.09
N LYS A 38 1.60 -16.86 -3.95
CA LYS A 38 2.11 -17.96 -3.12
C LYS A 38 1.90 -17.66 -1.63
N VAL A 39 2.13 -16.42 -1.19
CA VAL A 39 1.87 -15.99 0.18
C VAL A 39 0.38 -16.06 0.49
N PHE A 40 -0.48 -15.64 -0.44
CA PHE A 40 -1.94 -15.66 -0.33
C PHE A 40 -2.53 -17.05 -0.08
N LYS A 41 -1.82 -18.13 -0.41
CA LYS A 41 -2.25 -19.50 -0.08
C LYS A 41 -2.55 -19.68 1.41
N LYS A 42 -1.90 -18.94 2.29
CA LYS A 42 -2.18 -18.91 3.73
C LYS A 42 -3.55 -18.30 4.06
N CYS A 43 -4.12 -17.52 3.16
CA CYS A 43 -5.38 -16.79 3.31
C CYS A 43 -6.56 -17.55 2.65
N GLN A 44 -6.28 -18.40 1.65
CA GLN A 44 -7.29 -19.04 0.81
C GLN A 44 -8.23 -19.99 1.56
N ALA A 45 -7.83 -20.50 2.72
CA ALA A 45 -8.70 -21.31 3.58
C ALA A 45 -9.94 -20.51 4.05
N CYS A 46 -9.79 -19.19 4.21
CA CYS A 46 -10.82 -18.32 4.74
C CYS A 46 -11.29 -17.26 3.75
N HIS A 47 -10.50 -16.90 2.73
CA HIS A 47 -10.78 -15.82 1.81
C HIS A 47 -10.72 -16.26 0.34
N SER A 48 -11.40 -15.51 -0.53
CA SER A 48 -11.20 -15.56 -1.98
C SER A 48 -10.97 -14.15 -2.50
N VAL A 49 -10.29 -14.03 -3.63
CA VAL A 49 -10.16 -12.79 -4.43
C VAL A 49 -11.04 -12.84 -5.69
N VAL A 50 -11.71 -13.96 -5.94
CA VAL A 50 -12.62 -14.12 -7.06
C VAL A 50 -14.02 -13.68 -6.64
N ALA A 51 -14.60 -12.69 -7.32
CA ALA A 51 -15.91 -12.12 -6.96
C ALA A 51 -17.02 -13.19 -6.89
N ALA A 52 -17.03 -14.12 -7.84
CA ALA A 52 -18.04 -15.18 -7.94
C ALA A 52 -18.03 -16.19 -6.77
N ASP A 53 -16.92 -16.29 -6.03
CA ASP A 53 -16.80 -17.22 -4.90
C ASP A 53 -17.60 -16.78 -3.66
N GLY A 54 -17.99 -15.50 -3.59
CA GLY A 54 -18.67 -14.94 -2.43
C GLY A 54 -17.82 -14.94 -1.15
N ASN A 55 -18.49 -14.79 -0.01
CA ASN A 55 -17.84 -14.87 1.30
C ASN A 55 -17.63 -16.33 1.72
N LYS A 56 -16.53 -16.58 2.44
CA LYS A 56 -16.21 -17.85 3.07
C LYS A 56 -16.25 -17.70 4.61
N VAL A 57 -15.33 -18.34 5.33
CA VAL A 57 -15.12 -18.09 6.76
C VAL A 57 -14.72 -16.62 7.01
N GLY A 58 -14.00 -16.03 6.08
CA GLY A 58 -13.72 -14.60 6.01
C GLY A 58 -14.44 -13.93 4.84
N PRO A 59 -14.42 -12.58 4.78
CA PRO A 59 -15.02 -11.85 3.69
C PRO A 59 -14.27 -12.08 2.38
N ASN A 60 -14.98 -11.94 1.26
CA ASN A 60 -14.34 -11.90 -0.05
C ASN A 60 -13.46 -10.66 -0.20
N LEU A 61 -12.25 -10.85 -0.70
CA LEU A 61 -11.24 -9.81 -0.85
C LEU A 61 -11.15 -9.23 -2.27
N HIS A 62 -12.03 -9.64 -3.19
CA HIS A 62 -12.11 -9.00 -4.51
C HIS A 62 -12.38 -7.50 -4.33
N GLY A 63 -11.60 -6.64 -4.97
CA GLY A 63 -11.74 -5.20 -4.86
C GLY A 63 -11.46 -4.65 -3.45
N ILE A 64 -10.63 -5.33 -2.63
CA ILE A 64 -10.36 -4.90 -1.25
C ILE A 64 -9.58 -3.59 -1.17
N VAL A 65 -8.67 -3.31 -2.11
CA VAL A 65 -7.86 -2.10 -2.08
C VAL A 65 -8.74 -0.86 -2.31
N GLY A 66 -8.69 0.07 -1.37
CA GLY A 66 -9.52 1.28 -1.35
C GLY A 66 -10.89 1.09 -0.68
N ARG A 67 -11.27 -0.13 -0.27
CA ARG A 67 -12.54 -0.39 0.41
C ARG A 67 -12.50 0.04 1.87
N LYS A 68 -13.60 0.59 2.36
CA LYS A 68 -13.81 0.88 3.79
C LYS A 68 -13.85 -0.43 4.59
N ALA A 69 -13.22 -0.44 5.77
CA ALA A 69 -13.23 -1.61 6.64
C ALA A 69 -14.65 -1.98 7.09
N GLY A 70 -14.91 -3.29 7.21
CA GLY A 70 -16.19 -3.79 7.73
C GLY A 70 -17.38 -3.66 6.77
N THR A 71 -17.17 -3.46 5.45
CA THR A 71 -18.25 -3.13 4.50
C THR A 71 -18.51 -4.16 3.41
N THR A 72 -17.84 -5.31 3.40
CA THR A 72 -18.19 -6.36 2.43
C THR A 72 -19.62 -6.85 2.66
N GLU A 73 -20.42 -6.78 1.60
CA GLU A 73 -21.82 -7.17 1.66
C GLU A 73 -22.01 -8.63 2.08
N GLY A 74 -23.02 -8.89 2.89
CA GLY A 74 -23.36 -10.23 3.34
C GLY A 74 -22.38 -10.88 4.32
N PHE A 75 -21.32 -10.17 4.76
CA PHE A 75 -20.39 -10.71 5.74
C PHE A 75 -20.65 -10.16 7.16
N ASN A 76 -20.69 -11.07 8.16
CA ASN A 76 -20.91 -10.69 9.56
C ASN A 76 -19.57 -10.36 10.25
N TYR A 77 -19.16 -9.11 10.19
CA TYR A 77 -17.95 -8.62 10.86
C TYR A 77 -18.07 -8.57 12.39
N SER A 78 -16.91 -8.53 13.07
CA SER A 78 -16.87 -8.15 14.50
C SER A 78 -17.27 -6.69 14.68
N ASP A 79 -17.77 -6.35 15.86
CA ASP A 79 -18.09 -4.96 16.20
C ASP A 79 -16.84 -4.07 16.13
N ALA A 80 -15.66 -4.62 16.51
CA ALA A 80 -14.38 -3.92 16.38
C ALA A 80 -14.04 -3.57 14.93
N MET A 81 -14.29 -4.47 13.98
CA MET A 81 -14.05 -4.19 12.56
C MET A 81 -15.03 -3.17 11.99
N LYS A 82 -16.31 -3.24 12.39
CA LYS A 82 -17.32 -2.24 12.01
C LYS A 82 -16.96 -0.87 12.55
N ALA A 83 -16.61 -0.79 13.85
CA ALA A 83 -16.19 0.45 14.48
C ALA A 83 -14.93 1.06 13.81
N ALA A 84 -13.96 0.23 13.43
CA ALA A 84 -12.80 0.70 12.69
C ALA A 84 -13.19 1.34 11.35
N GLY A 85 -14.12 0.73 10.62
CA GLY A 85 -14.66 1.31 9.39
C GLY A 85 -15.42 2.62 9.63
N GLU A 86 -16.25 2.69 10.67
CA GLU A 86 -16.96 3.91 11.07
C GLU A 86 -16.00 5.05 11.44
N ALA A 87 -14.87 4.71 12.07
CA ALA A 87 -13.79 5.63 12.37
C ALA A 87 -12.97 6.06 11.13
N GLY A 88 -13.29 5.56 9.94
CA GLY A 88 -12.66 5.98 8.69
C GLY A 88 -11.54 5.06 8.18
N THR A 89 -11.33 3.88 8.79
CA THR A 89 -10.32 2.93 8.31
C THR A 89 -10.67 2.46 6.90
N THR A 90 -9.75 2.67 5.96
CA THR A 90 -9.83 2.24 4.57
C THR A 90 -8.66 1.32 4.25
N TRP A 91 -8.89 0.29 3.47
CA TRP A 91 -7.88 -0.69 3.09
C TRP A 91 -6.99 -0.18 1.94
N ASP A 92 -6.23 0.89 2.19
CA ASP A 92 -5.10 1.25 1.35
C ASP A 92 -3.89 0.33 1.62
N GLU A 93 -2.87 0.42 0.78
CA GLU A 93 -1.70 -0.45 0.88
C GLU A 93 -1.03 -0.37 2.27
N ALA A 94 -0.89 0.84 2.81
CA ALA A 94 -0.27 1.07 4.12
C ALA A 94 -1.12 0.50 5.28
N THR A 95 -2.42 0.62 5.19
CA THR A 95 -3.36 0.08 6.17
C THR A 95 -3.40 -1.46 6.12
N ILE A 96 -3.42 -2.03 4.91
CA ILE A 96 -3.32 -3.48 4.70
C ILE A 96 -2.01 -4.01 5.27
N GLU A 97 -0.89 -3.34 5.04
CA GLU A 97 0.41 -3.72 5.59
C GLU A 97 0.37 -3.79 7.12
N LYS A 98 -0.07 -2.71 7.78
CA LYS A 98 -0.19 -2.65 9.25
C LYS A 98 -1.08 -3.76 9.79
N TYR A 99 -2.24 -3.96 9.16
CA TYR A 99 -3.18 -5.00 9.58
C TYR A 99 -2.62 -6.40 9.39
N LEU A 100 -2.02 -6.71 8.24
CA LEU A 100 -1.44 -8.03 7.98
C LEU A 100 -0.20 -8.32 8.81
N ARG A 101 0.52 -7.30 9.26
CA ARG A 101 1.68 -7.44 10.14
C ARG A 101 1.28 -7.88 11.55
N ASP A 102 0.22 -7.29 12.08
CA ASP A 102 -0.34 -7.60 13.40
C ASP A 102 -1.87 -7.32 13.46
N PRO A 103 -2.69 -8.27 13.01
CA PRO A 103 -4.13 -8.07 12.96
C PRO A 103 -4.77 -7.77 14.33
N LYS A 104 -4.27 -8.41 15.39
CA LYS A 104 -4.81 -8.25 16.75
C LYS A 104 -4.35 -6.94 17.40
N GLY A 105 -3.15 -6.48 17.10
CA GLY A 105 -2.66 -5.19 17.56
C GLY A 105 -3.33 -4.03 16.83
N PHE A 106 -3.57 -4.15 15.52
CA PHE A 106 -4.17 -3.08 14.72
C PHE A 106 -5.68 -2.92 14.95
N ILE A 107 -6.44 -4.02 14.95
CA ILE A 107 -7.88 -4.04 15.29
C ILE A 107 -8.10 -5.09 16.39
N PRO A 108 -7.99 -4.72 17.68
CA PRO A 108 -8.24 -5.63 18.77
C PRO A 108 -9.67 -6.21 18.71
N LYS A 109 -9.83 -7.47 19.10
CA LYS A 109 -11.13 -8.19 19.07
C LYS A 109 -11.70 -8.43 17.66
N ASN A 110 -10.91 -8.25 16.59
CA ASN A 110 -11.33 -8.74 15.27
C ASN A 110 -11.47 -10.28 15.29
N LYS A 111 -12.30 -10.83 14.39
CA LYS A 111 -12.59 -12.29 14.34
C LYS A 111 -11.51 -13.08 13.60
N MET A 112 -10.57 -12.46 12.88
CA MET A 112 -9.58 -13.15 12.06
C MET A 112 -8.57 -13.88 12.94
N ALA A 113 -8.50 -15.22 12.81
CA ALA A 113 -7.57 -16.08 13.54
C ALA A 113 -6.24 -16.19 12.75
N PHE A 114 -5.49 -15.10 12.68
CA PHE A 114 -4.23 -15.02 11.96
C PHE A 114 -3.18 -14.26 12.77
N ALA A 115 -1.96 -14.83 12.88
CA ALA A 115 -0.89 -14.27 13.70
C ALA A 115 -0.11 -13.12 13.01
N GLY A 116 -0.40 -12.88 11.74
CA GLY A 116 0.28 -11.86 10.95
C GLY A 116 1.47 -12.38 10.16
N ILE A 117 1.96 -11.56 9.24
CA ILE A 117 3.12 -11.79 8.39
C ILE A 117 4.29 -10.98 8.94
N LYS A 118 5.40 -11.66 9.27
CA LYS A 118 6.57 -10.99 9.89
C LYS A 118 7.64 -10.62 8.88
N LYS A 119 7.65 -11.25 7.70
CA LYS A 119 8.65 -11.01 6.67
C LYS A 119 8.18 -9.88 5.74
N ASP A 120 8.98 -8.81 5.63
CA ASP A 120 8.63 -7.62 4.87
C ASP A 120 8.40 -7.91 3.39
N SER A 121 9.23 -8.77 2.77
CA SER A 121 9.03 -9.16 1.37
C SER A 121 7.73 -9.94 1.14
N ASP A 122 7.29 -10.77 2.10
CA ASP A 122 6.01 -11.48 1.99
C ASP A 122 4.83 -10.50 2.10
N LEU A 123 4.94 -9.48 2.97
CA LEU A 123 3.96 -8.39 3.08
C LEU A 123 3.86 -7.60 1.78
N ALA A 124 4.99 -7.11 1.26
CA ALA A 124 5.02 -6.37 0.01
C ALA A 124 4.42 -7.19 -1.15
N ASN A 125 4.81 -8.46 -1.25
CA ASN A 125 4.34 -9.36 -2.30
C ASN A 125 2.83 -9.63 -2.22
N VAL A 126 2.29 -9.93 -1.02
CA VAL A 126 0.85 -10.19 -0.90
C VAL A 126 0.00 -8.94 -1.13
N ILE A 127 0.50 -7.76 -0.77
CA ILE A 127 -0.16 -6.49 -1.06
C ILE A 127 -0.18 -6.24 -2.57
N ALA A 128 0.93 -6.46 -3.27
CA ALA A 128 0.99 -6.37 -4.73
C ALA A 128 -0.02 -7.31 -5.40
N TYR A 129 -0.14 -8.55 -4.92
CA TYR A 129 -1.13 -9.51 -5.39
C TYR A 129 -2.56 -9.02 -5.16
N LEU A 130 -2.90 -8.58 -3.94
CA LEU A 130 -4.24 -8.06 -3.63
C LEU A 130 -4.60 -6.83 -4.48
N LYS A 131 -3.62 -5.98 -4.77
CA LYS A 131 -3.79 -4.82 -5.63
C LYS A 131 -4.09 -5.23 -7.08
N GLU A 132 -3.35 -6.19 -7.62
CA GLU A 132 -3.60 -6.74 -8.96
C GLU A 132 -4.99 -7.36 -9.06
N GLU A 133 -5.39 -8.19 -8.08
CA GLU A 133 -6.71 -8.82 -8.05
C GLU A 133 -7.86 -7.80 -7.83
N SER A 134 -7.60 -6.70 -7.14
CA SER A 134 -8.58 -5.62 -6.95
C SER A 134 -8.83 -4.80 -8.22
N ALA A 135 -7.94 -4.87 -9.20
CA ALA A 135 -8.05 -4.15 -10.47
C ALA A 135 -8.76 -4.95 -11.58
N LYS A 136 -9.08 -6.22 -11.32
CA LYS A 136 -9.80 -7.11 -12.25
C LYS A 136 -11.30 -7.00 -12.06
#